data_e3d5d2368dc244a8dbd2eb4f4c12b1c3
#
_entry.id   e3d5d2368dc244a8dbd2eb4f4c12b1c3
#
_cell.length_a   1.000
_cell.length_b   1.000
_cell.length_c   1.000
_cell.angle_alpha   90.00
_cell.angle_beta   90.00
_cell.angle_gamma   90.00
#
_symmetry.space_group_name_H-M   'P 1'
#
loop_
_entity.id
_entity.type
_entity.pdbx_description
1 polymer ?
#
loop_
_entity_poly.entity_id
_entity_poly.type
_entity_poly.pdbx_seq_one_letter_code
_entity_poly.pdbx_strand_id
1 'polypeptide(L)'
;MNDDKHHGDAPTSDTIEHLPDRPAATRSAAAGMGTLQTEVYKREWRESLLFRRHEASDAEDKGAASRTISGFSSLRDVALAFGDDDEAGARARRRDRKPVRAKAADVASRLLLARAIDSSPRLLDELRSSTPVVVVDVPDGQVLDRMKACWADVVFPGENRLSNIAGTDAINERATATFLVLYEVPKAKDKADRQRRALAALSLPLPMLAFSPMGSGYLPEVVLKACSHRIETPRLDATIIALTIRVVTGRPCRWTLPADVAGEVGLDDLVIAVRSDRSPDECLDELRRLHRGKDLRKPSRDLSLDQLHGLGEARIWADATLADLTAWKSGTIPWSAVQNSICVVGPPGTGKTTFGRVFGAAAGLPVHLCTLATWQGSGEGHLGHLLRAMAQDFAKIRSAPSVVVIDEIDSFADRGSIKHSHKDYVVEVVNAFLTEVDAAKSTEGIVLIACTNDERRCDPALLRAGRFNPVVRIGLPDVDELELMMRVRLGGDLKAADLGDVAELAVGMTGADVEKLVNDAKRLARLAKRPMQ
;
A
#
# COMPACT_ATOMS: atom_id res chain seq x y z
N MET A 1 73.36 -18.75 39.93
CA MET A 1 72.73 -19.21 41.15
C MET A 1 71.26 -19.10 41.00
N ASN A 2 70.68 -20.26 40.93
CA ASN A 2 69.26 -20.67 41.12
C ASN A 2 68.23 -20.13 40.12
N ASP A 3 67.80 -21.00 39.23
CA ASP A 3 66.79 -22.07 39.35
C ASP A 3 65.48 -21.55 39.90
N ASP A 4 64.39 -21.62 39.13
CA ASP A 4 63.59 -22.84 39.08
C ASP A 4 62.34 -22.70 38.16
N LYS A 5 62.21 -23.70 37.38
CA LYS A 5 61.01 -24.51 37.10
C LYS A 5 59.73 -23.95 36.61
N HIS A 6 59.49 -24.28 35.36
CA HIS A 6 58.22 -24.50 34.70
C HIS A 6 57.30 -25.43 35.51
N HIS A 7 56.05 -24.99 35.66
CA HIS A 7 54.91 -25.89 35.67
C HIS A 7 53.89 -25.37 34.67
N GLY A 8 53.62 -26.20 33.69
CA GLY A 8 52.56 -25.93 32.71
C GLY A 8 51.20 -26.22 33.33
N ASP A 9 50.28 -25.32 33.14
CA ASP A 9 48.87 -25.61 33.29
C ASP A 9 48.19 -25.51 31.93
N ALA A 10 47.44 -26.57 31.64
CA ALA A 10 46.63 -26.70 30.43
C ALA A 10 45.54 -25.61 30.36
N PRO A 11 45.20 -25.13 29.19
CA PRO A 11 44.09 -24.17 29.06
C PRO A 11 42.77 -24.89 29.30
N THR A 12 42.08 -24.48 30.33
CA THR A 12 40.67 -24.80 30.56
C THR A 12 39.82 -24.22 29.42
N SER A 13 39.21 -25.14 28.69
CA SER A 13 38.12 -24.88 27.76
C SER A 13 36.94 -24.27 28.50
N ASP A 14 36.70 -22.98 28.31
CA ASP A 14 35.36 -22.34 28.43
C ASP A 14 35.40 -20.92 27.86
N THR A 15 35.58 -20.84 26.54
CA THR A 15 35.17 -19.67 25.78
C THR A 15 33.96 -20.08 25.00
N ILE A 16 32.79 -19.92 25.64
CA ILE A 16 31.52 -19.91 24.93
C ILE A 16 31.55 -18.66 24.04
N GLU A 17 31.86 -18.84 22.74
CA GLU A 17 31.68 -17.81 21.74
C GLU A 17 30.23 -17.33 21.78
N HIS A 18 30.05 -16.10 22.20
CA HIS A 18 28.80 -15.37 22.05
C HIS A 18 28.41 -15.36 20.57
N LEU A 19 27.44 -16.22 20.21
CA LEU A 19 26.75 -16.12 18.92
C LEU A 19 26.20 -14.70 18.73
N PRO A 20 26.39 -14.10 17.55
CA PRO A 20 25.98 -12.73 17.32
C PRO A 20 24.49 -12.57 17.54
N ASP A 21 24.17 -11.62 18.36
CA ASP A 21 22.83 -11.18 18.70
C ASP A 21 21.95 -10.96 17.47
N ARG A 22 20.68 -11.32 17.60
CA ARG A 22 19.60 -11.15 16.62
C ARG A 22 19.73 -9.83 15.85
N PRO A 23 19.59 -9.81 14.51
CA PRO A 23 19.64 -8.56 13.76
C PRO A 23 18.61 -7.57 14.29
N ALA A 24 19.04 -6.34 14.53
CA ALA A 24 18.27 -5.28 15.19
C ALA A 24 16.90 -5.00 14.55
N ALA A 25 16.77 -5.16 13.22
CA ALA A 25 15.54 -4.94 12.48
C ALA A 25 14.38 -5.88 12.87
N THR A 26 14.67 -7.15 13.18
CA THR A 26 13.62 -8.13 13.56
C THR A 26 13.27 -8.07 15.05
N ARG A 27 14.16 -7.59 15.91
CA ARG A 27 13.83 -7.26 17.32
C ARG A 27 12.89 -6.05 17.37
N SER A 28 13.15 -5.02 16.58
CA SER A 28 12.30 -3.83 16.49
C SER A 28 10.91 -4.14 15.93
N ALA A 29 10.81 -5.01 14.92
CA ALA A 29 9.55 -5.39 14.30
C ALA A 29 8.59 -6.14 15.25
N ALA A 30 9.13 -6.95 16.18
CA ALA A 30 8.33 -7.69 17.14
C ALA A 30 7.91 -6.86 18.37
N ALA A 31 8.62 -5.79 18.68
CA ALA A 31 8.40 -4.99 19.89
C ALA A 31 7.10 -4.15 19.90
N GLY A 32 6.46 -3.97 18.74
CA GLY A 32 5.21 -3.20 18.60
C GLY A 32 3.98 -4.05 18.25
N MET A 33 4.06 -5.39 18.34
CA MET A 33 2.93 -6.26 18.03
C MET A 33 1.96 -6.38 19.21
N GLY A 34 0.65 -6.40 18.91
CA GLY A 34 -0.38 -6.73 19.88
C GLY A 34 -0.34 -8.21 20.31
N THR A 35 -1.18 -8.57 21.28
CA THR A 35 -1.19 -9.91 21.89
C THR A 35 -1.55 -10.99 20.87
N LEU A 36 -2.66 -10.84 20.15
CA LEU A 36 -3.12 -11.81 19.15
C LEU A 36 -2.16 -11.90 17.99
N GLN A 37 -1.63 -10.78 17.51
CA GLN A 37 -0.64 -10.76 16.43
C GLN A 37 0.62 -11.52 16.82
N THR A 38 1.06 -11.41 18.06
CA THR A 38 2.20 -12.15 18.59
C THR A 38 1.92 -13.66 18.64
N GLU A 39 0.73 -14.08 19.09
CA GLU A 39 0.30 -15.49 19.11
C GLU A 39 0.24 -16.08 17.69
N VAL A 40 -0.39 -15.38 16.75
CA VAL A 40 -0.47 -15.80 15.34
C VAL A 40 0.92 -15.94 14.74
N TYR A 41 1.79 -14.94 14.93
CA TYR A 41 3.16 -14.99 14.43
C TYR A 41 3.94 -16.20 14.97
N LYS A 42 3.88 -16.45 16.29
CA LYS A 42 4.54 -17.59 16.92
C LYS A 42 4.04 -18.92 16.35
N ARG A 43 2.72 -19.04 16.10
CA ARG A 43 2.12 -20.23 15.51
C ARG A 43 2.60 -20.45 14.08
N GLU A 44 2.51 -19.44 13.21
CA GLU A 44 2.96 -19.53 11.80
C GLU A 44 4.46 -19.89 11.72
N TRP A 45 5.27 -19.31 12.58
CA TRP A 45 6.70 -19.61 12.68
C TRP A 45 6.96 -21.06 13.07
N ARG A 46 6.25 -21.58 14.08
CA ARG A 46 6.39 -22.99 14.52
C ARG A 46 5.97 -23.97 13.40
N GLU A 47 4.88 -23.73 12.74
CA GLU A 47 4.39 -24.57 11.63
C GLU A 47 5.38 -24.58 10.46
N SER A 48 5.95 -23.44 10.12
CA SER A 48 6.98 -23.33 9.08
C SER A 48 8.25 -24.11 9.42
N LEU A 49 8.68 -24.09 10.67
CA LEU A 49 9.84 -24.87 11.12
C LEU A 49 9.58 -26.39 11.09
N LEU A 50 8.38 -26.83 11.48
CA LEU A 50 7.98 -28.24 11.41
C LEU A 50 7.96 -28.74 9.96
N PHE A 51 7.43 -27.94 9.04
CA PHE A 51 7.42 -28.27 7.61
C PHE A 51 8.84 -28.48 7.07
N ARG A 52 9.77 -27.58 7.35
CA ARG A 52 11.16 -27.67 6.88
C ARG A 52 11.90 -28.89 7.44
N ARG A 53 11.62 -29.28 8.69
CA ARG A 53 12.19 -30.50 9.28
C ARG A 53 11.68 -31.75 8.59
N HIS A 54 10.39 -31.78 8.25
CA HIS A 54 9.80 -32.89 7.51
C HIS A 54 10.42 -32.99 6.10
N GLU A 55 10.56 -31.87 5.38
CA GLU A 55 11.25 -31.86 4.07
C GLU A 55 12.70 -32.33 4.15
N ALA A 56 13.43 -31.95 5.19
CA ALA A 56 14.81 -32.37 5.39
C ALA A 56 14.91 -33.89 5.67
N SER A 57 14.03 -34.44 6.51
CA SER A 57 13.96 -35.88 6.80
C SER A 57 13.60 -36.69 5.56
N ASP A 58 12.60 -36.25 4.78
CA ASP A 58 12.21 -36.91 3.52
C ASP A 58 13.33 -36.86 2.45
N ALA A 59 14.20 -35.84 2.49
CA ALA A 59 15.33 -35.70 1.60
C ALA A 59 16.51 -36.64 1.98
N GLU A 60 16.74 -36.83 3.27
CA GLU A 60 17.73 -37.79 3.78
C GLU A 60 17.34 -39.23 3.45
N ASP A 61 16.07 -39.62 3.62
CA ASP A 61 15.52 -40.92 3.26
C ASP A 61 15.63 -41.24 1.76
N LYS A 62 15.65 -40.20 0.91
CA LYS A 62 15.73 -40.31 -0.56
C LYS A 62 17.17 -40.22 -1.09
N GLY A 63 18.20 -40.17 -0.23
CA GLY A 63 19.60 -40.13 -0.63
C GLY A 63 20.06 -38.87 -1.33
N ALA A 64 19.31 -37.77 -1.22
CA ALA A 64 19.70 -36.47 -1.74
C ALA A 64 20.68 -35.80 -0.77
N ALA A 65 21.84 -35.38 -1.27
CA ALA A 65 22.88 -34.73 -0.49
C ALA A 65 22.33 -33.56 0.33
N SER A 66 22.50 -33.61 1.64
CA SER A 66 22.09 -32.66 2.64
C SER A 66 22.51 -31.23 2.27
N ARG A 67 21.56 -30.37 1.91
CA ARG A 67 21.76 -28.93 2.01
C ARG A 67 21.49 -28.54 3.45
N THR A 68 22.55 -28.40 4.21
CA THR A 68 22.55 -28.07 5.63
C THR A 68 21.68 -26.83 5.88
N ILE A 69 20.57 -26.99 6.57
CA ILE A 69 19.75 -25.89 7.11
C ILE A 69 20.52 -25.36 8.32
N SER A 70 21.45 -24.43 8.09
CA SER A 70 22.17 -23.76 9.16
C SER A 70 21.24 -22.76 9.85
N GLY A 71 20.93 -23.00 11.12
CA GLY A 71 20.29 -21.97 11.92
C GLY A 71 19.66 -22.39 13.25
N PHE A 72 19.19 -23.63 13.41
CA PHE A 72 18.66 -24.11 14.70
C PHE A 72 18.81 -25.63 14.80
N SER A 73 19.52 -26.08 15.82
CA SER A 73 19.85 -27.51 15.99
C SER A 73 18.82 -28.30 16.81
N SER A 74 17.87 -27.65 17.50
CA SER A 74 16.88 -28.38 18.33
C SER A 74 15.56 -27.60 18.56
N LEU A 75 14.48 -28.36 18.92
CA LEU A 75 13.20 -27.75 19.41
C LEU A 75 13.42 -26.93 20.69
N ARG A 76 14.48 -27.20 21.43
CA ARG A 76 14.88 -26.47 22.64
C ARG A 76 15.27 -25.02 22.31
N ASP A 77 15.89 -24.80 21.14
CA ASP A 77 16.27 -23.45 20.67
C ASP A 77 15.05 -22.61 20.28
N VAL A 78 13.96 -23.27 19.85
CA VAL A 78 12.67 -22.61 19.56
C VAL A 78 11.93 -22.26 20.85
N ALA A 79 11.93 -23.17 21.84
CA ALA A 79 11.32 -22.96 23.15
C ALA A 79 12.04 -21.85 23.94
N LEU A 80 13.36 -21.83 23.93
CA LEU A 80 14.18 -20.78 24.56
C LEU A 80 14.01 -19.40 23.92
N ALA A 81 13.65 -19.36 22.62
CA ALA A 81 13.41 -18.09 21.94
C ALA A 81 12.08 -17.42 22.33
N PHE A 82 11.11 -18.15 22.91
CA PHE A 82 9.75 -17.65 23.09
C PHE A 82 9.09 -17.97 24.44
N GLY A 83 9.76 -18.61 25.42
CA GLY A 83 9.18 -18.96 26.73
C GLY A 83 7.99 -19.93 26.61
N ASP A 84 8.06 -21.07 27.30
CA ASP A 84 6.97 -22.05 27.35
C ASP A 84 5.98 -21.67 28.44
N ASP A 85 4.74 -21.34 28.04
CA ASP A 85 3.58 -21.54 28.90
C ASP A 85 2.40 -21.99 27.99
N ASP A 86 1.77 -23.12 28.35
CA ASP A 86 0.56 -23.75 27.78
C ASP A 86 0.69 -24.76 26.61
N GLU A 87 1.52 -25.79 26.73
CA GLU A 87 1.63 -26.84 25.70
C GLU A 87 0.84 -28.15 25.92
N ALA A 88 0.29 -28.42 27.08
CA ALA A 88 -0.26 -29.76 27.36
C ALA A 88 -1.59 -30.08 26.65
N GLY A 89 -2.44 -29.09 26.43
CA GLY A 89 -3.77 -29.29 25.82
C GLY A 89 -3.79 -29.36 24.29
N ALA A 90 -2.82 -28.72 23.62
CA ALA A 90 -2.75 -28.63 22.16
C ALA A 90 -2.07 -29.85 21.50
N ARG A 91 -1.23 -30.58 22.24
CA ARG A 91 -0.47 -31.75 21.74
C ARG A 91 -1.32 -32.96 21.37
N ALA A 92 -2.46 -33.16 22.00
CA ALA A 92 -3.26 -34.38 21.81
C ALA A 92 -4.06 -34.40 20.48
N ARG A 93 -4.37 -33.24 19.89
CA ARG A 93 -5.24 -33.12 18.70
C ARG A 93 -4.50 -32.88 17.38
N ARG A 94 -3.15 -32.70 17.39
CA ARG A 94 -2.33 -32.35 16.21
C ARG A 94 -1.54 -33.51 15.58
N ARG A 95 -1.65 -34.74 16.09
CA ARG A 95 -0.79 -35.87 15.67
C ARG A 95 -0.96 -36.34 14.23
N ASP A 96 -2.02 -35.98 13.50
CA ASP A 96 -2.33 -36.55 12.19
C ASP A 96 -2.30 -35.57 10.99
N ARG A 97 -2.00 -34.29 11.19
CA ARG A 97 -1.90 -33.35 10.04
C ARG A 97 -0.45 -33.24 9.56
N LYS A 98 -0.20 -33.60 8.28
CA LYS A 98 1.09 -33.31 7.63
C LYS A 98 1.34 -31.80 7.68
N PRO A 99 2.56 -31.38 8.02
CA PRO A 99 2.90 -29.97 8.03
C PRO A 99 2.76 -29.37 6.62
N VAL A 100 2.18 -28.18 6.52
CA VAL A 100 1.89 -27.50 5.26
C VAL A 100 2.87 -26.34 5.07
N ARG A 101 3.35 -26.17 3.84
CA ARG A 101 4.24 -25.07 3.45
C ARG A 101 3.55 -23.71 3.68
N ALA A 102 4.20 -22.81 4.39
CA ALA A 102 3.70 -21.46 4.63
C ALA A 102 3.62 -20.65 3.32
N LYS A 103 2.45 -20.11 3.03
CA LYS A 103 2.21 -19.23 1.87
C LYS A 103 2.22 -17.78 2.34
N ALA A 104 2.97 -16.93 1.66
CA ALA A 104 3.20 -15.55 2.06
C ALA A 104 1.91 -14.74 2.28
N ALA A 105 0.98 -14.80 1.33
CA ALA A 105 -0.26 -14.05 1.43
C ALA A 105 -1.17 -14.55 2.58
N ASP A 106 -1.18 -15.84 2.87
CA ASP A 106 -1.97 -16.40 3.98
C ASP A 106 -1.39 -15.98 5.33
N VAL A 107 -0.06 -16.03 5.48
CA VAL A 107 0.65 -15.55 6.68
C VAL A 107 0.38 -14.05 6.89
N ALA A 108 0.56 -13.24 5.85
CA ALA A 108 0.33 -11.80 5.91
C ALA A 108 -1.13 -11.47 6.28
N SER A 109 -2.11 -12.16 5.69
CA SER A 109 -3.54 -11.95 5.97
C SER A 109 -3.90 -12.28 7.42
N ARG A 110 -3.34 -13.36 7.98
CA ARG A 110 -3.54 -13.70 9.40
C ARG A 110 -2.93 -12.66 10.34
N LEU A 111 -1.74 -12.15 10.00
CA LEU A 111 -1.09 -11.09 10.79
C LEU A 111 -1.84 -9.76 10.70
N LEU A 112 -2.38 -9.41 9.53
CA LEU A 112 -3.21 -8.21 9.34
C LEU A 112 -4.50 -8.29 10.16
N LEU A 113 -5.21 -9.41 10.08
CA LEU A 113 -6.45 -9.61 10.84
C LEU A 113 -6.20 -9.60 12.35
N ALA A 114 -5.15 -10.26 12.80
CA ALA A 114 -4.78 -10.26 14.23
C ALA A 114 -4.48 -8.84 14.71
N ARG A 115 -3.78 -8.04 13.91
CA ARG A 115 -3.52 -6.62 14.23
C ARG A 115 -4.80 -5.79 14.25
N ALA A 116 -5.72 -6.02 13.32
CA ALA A 116 -7.02 -5.34 13.31
C ALA A 116 -7.82 -5.63 14.59
N ILE A 117 -7.84 -6.87 15.05
CA ILE A 117 -8.51 -7.26 16.30
C ILE A 117 -7.79 -6.65 17.52
N ASP A 118 -6.46 -6.69 17.55
CA ASP A 118 -5.66 -6.10 18.63
C ASP A 118 -5.80 -4.56 18.74
N SER A 119 -6.27 -3.90 17.68
CA SER A 119 -6.53 -2.43 17.73
C SER A 119 -7.72 -2.06 18.61
N SER A 120 -8.60 -3.00 18.91
CA SER A 120 -9.77 -2.79 19.77
C SER A 120 -9.57 -3.53 21.11
N PRO A 121 -9.40 -2.82 22.23
CA PRO A 121 -9.20 -3.43 23.53
C PRO A 121 -10.33 -4.40 23.89
N ARG A 122 -9.98 -5.57 24.42
CA ARG A 122 -10.91 -6.63 24.85
C ARG A 122 -11.72 -7.32 23.72
N LEU A 123 -11.62 -6.89 22.49
CA LEU A 123 -12.40 -7.49 21.38
C LEU A 123 -12.17 -8.99 21.25
N LEU A 124 -10.93 -9.46 21.41
CA LEU A 124 -10.61 -10.88 21.34
C LEU A 124 -11.30 -11.68 22.46
N ASP A 125 -11.29 -11.14 23.68
CA ASP A 125 -11.95 -11.78 24.84
C ASP A 125 -13.46 -11.80 24.65
N GLU A 126 -14.04 -10.72 24.13
CA GLU A 126 -15.47 -10.65 23.81
C GLU A 126 -15.87 -11.63 22.70
N LEU A 127 -15.08 -11.78 21.65
CA LEU A 127 -15.30 -12.76 20.59
C LEU A 127 -15.28 -14.21 21.10
N ARG A 128 -14.50 -14.48 22.15
CA ARG A 128 -14.38 -15.82 22.77
C ARG A 128 -15.36 -16.10 23.90
N SER A 129 -15.89 -15.07 24.55
CA SER A 129 -16.70 -15.22 25.77
C SER A 129 -18.13 -14.68 25.66
N SER A 130 -18.43 -13.88 24.64
CA SER A 130 -19.74 -13.26 24.42
C SER A 130 -20.16 -13.33 22.95
N THR A 131 -21.21 -12.61 22.58
CA THR A 131 -21.80 -12.64 21.24
C THR A 131 -21.73 -11.25 20.55
N PRO A 132 -20.54 -10.64 20.39
CA PRO A 132 -20.43 -9.35 19.74
C PRO A 132 -20.72 -9.44 18.26
N VAL A 133 -21.22 -8.35 17.69
CA VAL A 133 -21.33 -8.15 16.24
C VAL A 133 -20.21 -7.23 15.80
N VAL A 134 -19.24 -7.76 15.07
CA VAL A 134 -18.05 -7.06 14.65
C VAL A 134 -18.10 -6.80 13.15
N VAL A 135 -18.00 -5.55 12.75
CA VAL A 135 -17.82 -5.15 11.34
C VAL A 135 -16.33 -4.98 11.09
N VAL A 136 -15.82 -5.70 10.09
CA VAL A 136 -14.43 -5.62 9.65
C VAL A 136 -14.40 -4.97 8.27
N ASP A 137 -13.95 -3.73 8.22
CA ASP A 137 -13.75 -3.02 6.96
C ASP A 137 -12.43 -3.45 6.31
N VAL A 138 -12.52 -3.89 5.06
CA VAL A 138 -11.39 -4.45 4.30
C VAL A 138 -11.09 -3.56 3.09
N PRO A 139 -9.81 -3.28 2.78
CA PRO A 139 -9.47 -2.29 1.76
C PRO A 139 -9.85 -2.71 0.33
N ASP A 140 -9.84 -4.01 0.01
CA ASP A 140 -10.17 -4.52 -1.32
C ASP A 140 -10.73 -5.96 -1.30
N GLY A 141 -11.26 -6.41 -2.46
CA GLY A 141 -11.89 -7.73 -2.58
C GLY A 141 -10.92 -8.91 -2.43
N GLN A 142 -9.65 -8.76 -2.82
CA GLN A 142 -8.66 -9.83 -2.70
C GLN A 142 -8.31 -10.08 -1.23
N VAL A 143 -8.13 -8.99 -0.47
CA VAL A 143 -7.91 -9.06 0.98
C VAL A 143 -9.14 -9.67 1.67
N LEU A 144 -10.33 -9.31 1.22
CA LEU A 144 -11.59 -9.84 1.76
C LEU A 144 -11.67 -11.38 1.67
N ASP A 145 -11.37 -11.96 0.51
CA ASP A 145 -11.39 -13.42 0.32
C ASP A 145 -10.42 -14.15 1.25
N ARG A 146 -9.23 -13.58 1.43
CA ARG A 146 -8.22 -14.16 2.33
C ARG A 146 -8.59 -13.99 3.80
N MET A 147 -9.17 -12.86 4.19
CA MET A 147 -9.69 -12.66 5.54
C MET A 147 -10.78 -13.66 5.86
N LYS A 148 -11.71 -13.88 4.93
CA LYS A 148 -12.74 -14.91 5.02
C LYS A 148 -12.15 -16.31 5.24
N ALA A 149 -11.07 -16.63 4.54
CA ALA A 149 -10.44 -17.95 4.63
C ALA A 149 -9.66 -18.16 5.95
N CYS A 150 -9.13 -17.09 6.55
CA CYS A 150 -8.18 -17.21 7.66
C CYS A 150 -8.72 -16.79 9.04
N TRP A 151 -9.88 -16.07 9.11
CA TRP A 151 -10.31 -15.48 10.37
C TRP A 151 -10.61 -16.55 11.46
N ALA A 152 -11.14 -17.69 11.05
CA ALA A 152 -11.41 -18.79 11.97
C ALA A 152 -10.15 -19.31 12.65
N ASP A 153 -9.08 -19.49 11.86
CA ASP A 153 -7.79 -19.93 12.38
C ASP A 153 -7.14 -18.87 13.28
N VAL A 154 -7.48 -17.60 13.11
CA VAL A 154 -6.97 -16.50 13.93
C VAL A 154 -7.71 -16.42 15.26
N VAL A 155 -9.05 -16.40 15.24
CA VAL A 155 -9.88 -16.16 16.42
C VAL A 155 -10.16 -17.43 17.21
N PHE A 156 -10.43 -18.54 16.51
CA PHE A 156 -10.81 -19.84 17.09
C PHE A 156 -9.87 -20.96 16.60
N PRO A 157 -8.59 -20.95 16.96
CA PRO A 157 -7.61 -21.93 16.47
C PRO A 157 -8.01 -23.35 16.88
N GLY A 158 -8.14 -24.23 15.89
CA GLY A 158 -8.51 -25.64 16.11
C GLY A 158 -10.01 -25.94 16.11
N GLU A 159 -10.87 -24.93 15.94
CA GLU A 159 -12.31 -25.09 15.77
C GLU A 159 -12.72 -24.96 14.30
N ASN A 160 -13.50 -25.93 13.78
CA ASN A 160 -13.95 -25.95 12.38
C ASN A 160 -15.47 -25.73 12.26
N ARG A 161 -16.10 -25.07 13.21
CA ARG A 161 -17.56 -24.96 13.31
C ARG A 161 -18.01 -23.53 13.05
N LEU A 162 -17.93 -23.10 11.79
CA LEU A 162 -18.33 -21.77 11.36
C LEU A 162 -19.48 -21.86 10.38
N SER A 163 -20.37 -20.87 10.43
CA SER A 163 -21.47 -20.74 9.50
C SER A 163 -21.35 -19.47 8.68
N ASN A 164 -21.43 -19.60 7.34
CA ASN A 164 -21.48 -18.48 6.42
C ASN A 164 -22.94 -18.15 6.08
N ILE A 165 -23.38 -16.94 6.39
CA ILE A 165 -24.74 -16.47 6.14
C ILE A 165 -24.91 -15.71 4.82
N ALA A 166 -23.83 -15.46 4.09
CA ALA A 166 -23.89 -14.82 2.76
C ALA A 166 -24.32 -15.81 1.66
N GLY A 167 -24.15 -17.12 1.89
CA GLY A 167 -24.50 -18.18 0.95
C GLY A 167 -25.98 -18.63 1.04
N THR A 168 -26.30 -19.68 0.29
CA THR A 168 -27.63 -20.35 0.29
C THR A 168 -27.78 -21.38 1.39
N ASP A 169 -26.69 -21.72 2.07
CA ASP A 169 -26.65 -22.80 3.06
C ASP A 169 -27.41 -22.41 4.33
N ALA A 170 -28.05 -23.42 4.95
CA ALA A 170 -28.68 -23.26 6.25
C ALA A 170 -27.64 -22.93 7.31
N ILE A 171 -28.00 -22.10 8.30
CA ILE A 171 -27.13 -21.77 9.41
C ILE A 171 -26.84 -23.05 10.19
N ASN A 172 -25.57 -23.36 10.38
CA ASN A 172 -25.16 -24.54 11.12
C ASN A 172 -25.34 -24.31 12.63
N GLU A 173 -26.31 -25.02 13.23
CA GLU A 173 -26.61 -24.94 14.66
C GLU A 173 -25.44 -25.35 15.58
N ARG A 174 -24.47 -26.09 15.04
CA ARG A 174 -23.23 -26.47 15.77
C ARG A 174 -22.06 -25.48 15.54
N ALA A 175 -22.32 -24.35 14.90
CA ALA A 175 -21.31 -23.34 14.68
C ALA A 175 -20.86 -22.70 16.00
N THR A 176 -19.61 -22.32 16.09
CA THR A 176 -19.03 -21.56 17.20
C THR A 176 -19.17 -20.07 16.98
N ALA A 177 -19.21 -19.64 15.71
CA ALA A 177 -19.44 -18.27 15.30
C ALA A 177 -20.06 -18.22 13.91
N THR A 178 -20.70 -17.09 13.60
CA THR A 178 -21.21 -16.81 12.26
C THR A 178 -20.37 -15.74 11.57
N PHE A 179 -20.30 -15.76 10.25
CA PHE A 179 -19.66 -14.69 9.48
C PHE A 179 -20.49 -14.35 8.25
N LEU A 180 -20.41 -13.09 7.84
CA LEU A 180 -21.08 -12.53 6.68
C LEU A 180 -20.06 -11.85 5.80
N VAL A 181 -20.00 -12.23 4.52
CA VAL A 181 -19.11 -11.62 3.52
C VAL A 181 -19.92 -11.16 2.34
N LEU A 182 -19.78 -9.90 1.95
CA LEU A 182 -20.48 -9.30 0.82
C LEU A 182 -19.51 -8.53 -0.07
N TYR A 183 -19.53 -8.82 -1.37
CA TYR A 183 -18.64 -8.22 -2.37
C TYR A 183 -19.32 -7.10 -3.17
N GLU A 184 -20.64 -7.15 -3.30
CA GLU A 184 -21.41 -6.26 -4.16
C GLU A 184 -22.52 -5.56 -3.38
N VAL A 185 -22.83 -4.35 -3.81
CA VAL A 185 -24.03 -3.66 -3.35
C VAL A 185 -25.23 -4.50 -3.77
N PRO A 186 -26.12 -4.90 -2.83
CA PRO A 186 -27.25 -5.75 -3.16
C PRO A 186 -28.23 -5.06 -4.10
N LYS A 187 -28.70 -5.78 -5.12
CA LYS A 187 -29.83 -5.34 -5.93
C LYS A 187 -31.08 -5.23 -5.05
N ALA A 188 -32.03 -4.37 -5.44
CA ALA A 188 -33.22 -4.11 -4.64
C ALA A 188 -33.97 -5.40 -4.21
N LYS A 189 -34.07 -6.38 -5.13
CA LYS A 189 -34.72 -7.68 -4.89
C LYS A 189 -33.98 -8.55 -3.85
N ASP A 190 -32.67 -8.37 -3.70
CA ASP A 190 -31.85 -9.21 -2.84
C ASP A 190 -31.71 -8.62 -1.42
N LYS A 191 -32.05 -7.34 -1.25
CA LYS A 191 -31.93 -6.63 0.04
C LYS A 191 -32.78 -7.28 1.14
N ALA A 192 -34.04 -7.61 0.85
CA ALA A 192 -34.97 -8.21 1.81
C ALA A 192 -34.52 -9.61 2.25
N ASP A 193 -33.97 -10.41 1.31
CA ASP A 193 -33.49 -11.76 1.64
C ASP A 193 -32.21 -11.68 2.50
N ARG A 194 -31.27 -10.81 2.16
CA ARG A 194 -30.05 -10.58 2.96
C ARG A 194 -30.38 -10.07 4.37
N GLN A 195 -31.35 -9.17 4.47
CA GLN A 195 -31.85 -8.65 5.76
C GLN A 195 -32.43 -9.77 6.63
N ARG A 196 -33.25 -10.64 6.06
CA ARG A 196 -33.90 -11.78 6.74
C ARG A 196 -32.87 -12.79 7.25
N ARG A 197 -31.86 -13.13 6.43
CA ARG A 197 -30.76 -14.03 6.82
C ARG A 197 -29.91 -13.43 7.93
N ALA A 198 -29.58 -12.15 7.83
CA ALA A 198 -28.84 -11.46 8.88
C ALA A 198 -29.62 -11.45 10.21
N LEU A 199 -30.93 -11.21 10.19
CA LEU A 199 -31.77 -11.29 11.38
C LEU A 199 -31.79 -12.71 11.98
N ALA A 200 -31.91 -13.74 11.15
CA ALA A 200 -31.88 -15.14 11.61
C ALA A 200 -30.52 -15.47 12.28
N ALA A 201 -29.40 -14.99 11.73
CA ALA A 201 -28.09 -15.19 12.34
C ALA A 201 -27.93 -14.40 13.64
N LEU A 202 -28.43 -13.16 13.71
CA LEU A 202 -28.38 -12.33 14.91
C LEU A 202 -29.26 -12.86 16.05
N SER A 203 -30.23 -13.72 15.75
CA SER A 203 -31.05 -14.39 16.78
C SER A 203 -30.31 -15.55 17.48
N LEU A 204 -29.18 -16.00 16.95
CA LEU A 204 -28.36 -17.03 17.55
C LEU A 204 -27.42 -16.43 18.62
N PRO A 205 -27.15 -17.16 19.72
CA PRO A 205 -26.21 -16.73 20.75
C PRO A 205 -24.76 -16.98 20.30
N LEU A 206 -24.36 -16.41 19.15
CA LEU A 206 -23.06 -16.61 18.52
C LEU A 206 -22.43 -15.28 18.14
N PRO A 207 -21.12 -15.10 18.28
CA PRO A 207 -20.43 -13.92 17.78
C PRO A 207 -20.54 -13.86 16.25
N MET A 208 -20.72 -12.65 15.71
CA MET A 208 -20.81 -12.41 14.28
C MET A 208 -19.67 -11.53 13.80
N LEU A 209 -18.97 -11.96 12.75
CA LEU A 209 -18.03 -11.14 12.02
C LEU A 209 -18.59 -10.83 10.62
N ALA A 210 -18.76 -9.56 10.34
CA ALA A 210 -19.25 -9.05 9.05
C ALA A 210 -18.10 -8.38 8.30
N PHE A 211 -17.55 -9.05 7.29
CA PHE A 211 -16.50 -8.48 6.44
C PHE A 211 -17.11 -7.72 5.27
N SER A 212 -16.61 -6.52 5.00
CA SER A 212 -17.11 -5.69 3.91
C SER A 212 -15.99 -4.85 3.31
N PRO A 213 -15.99 -4.58 2.00
CA PRO A 213 -15.14 -3.53 1.46
C PRO A 213 -15.46 -2.19 2.11
N MET A 214 -14.49 -1.30 2.23
CA MET A 214 -14.68 0.04 2.79
C MET A 214 -15.83 0.76 2.05
N GLY A 215 -16.89 1.09 2.79
CA GLY A 215 -18.06 1.80 2.26
C GLY A 215 -19.38 1.21 2.75
N SER A 216 -20.34 2.09 3.06
CA SER A 216 -21.56 1.76 3.83
C SER A 216 -22.67 1.00 3.10
N GLY A 217 -22.51 0.64 1.83
CA GLY A 217 -23.61 0.06 1.03
C GLY A 217 -23.67 -1.47 0.98
N TYR A 218 -22.71 -2.17 1.57
CA TYR A 218 -22.55 -3.60 1.39
C TYR A 218 -23.27 -4.46 2.44
N LEU A 219 -23.35 -3.99 3.68
CA LEU A 219 -23.93 -4.72 4.79
C LEU A 219 -25.41 -4.41 4.98
N PRO A 220 -26.21 -5.40 5.42
CA PRO A 220 -27.60 -5.18 5.82
C PRO A 220 -27.70 -4.17 6.97
N GLU A 221 -28.73 -3.34 6.95
CA GLU A 221 -28.94 -2.30 7.97
C GLU A 221 -29.04 -2.87 9.39
N VAL A 222 -29.61 -4.05 9.55
CA VAL A 222 -29.72 -4.73 10.85
C VAL A 222 -28.34 -5.09 11.43
N VAL A 223 -27.36 -5.45 10.59
CA VAL A 223 -26.00 -5.74 11.03
C VAL A 223 -25.32 -4.45 11.50
N LEU A 224 -25.51 -3.35 10.76
CA LEU A 224 -24.97 -2.06 11.14
C LEU A 224 -25.59 -1.52 12.44
N LYS A 225 -26.88 -1.74 12.64
CA LYS A 225 -27.57 -1.38 13.90
C LYS A 225 -27.14 -2.24 15.10
N ALA A 226 -26.85 -3.52 14.87
CA ALA A 226 -26.41 -4.45 15.90
C ALA A 226 -24.89 -4.39 16.17
N CYS A 227 -24.13 -3.64 15.35
CA CYS A 227 -22.68 -3.56 15.42
C CYS A 227 -22.22 -3.03 16.79
N SER A 228 -21.46 -3.85 17.51
CA SER A 228 -20.83 -3.47 18.78
C SER A 228 -19.40 -2.95 18.58
N HIS A 229 -18.69 -3.48 17.57
CA HIS A 229 -17.33 -3.06 17.23
C HIS A 229 -17.17 -2.92 15.71
N ARG A 230 -16.51 -1.84 15.29
CA ARG A 230 -16.11 -1.62 13.92
C ARG A 230 -14.59 -1.46 13.87
N ILE A 231 -13.94 -2.34 13.12
CA ILE A 231 -12.47 -2.37 12.98
C ILE A 231 -12.09 -2.28 11.51
N GLU A 232 -10.98 -1.61 11.23
CA GLU A 232 -10.42 -1.52 9.89
C GLU A 232 -9.22 -2.45 9.77
N THR A 233 -9.14 -3.18 8.65
CA THR A 233 -7.97 -3.97 8.32
C THR A 233 -6.85 -3.01 7.89
N PRO A 234 -5.72 -2.96 8.61
CA PRO A 234 -4.62 -2.08 8.24
C PRO A 234 -3.99 -2.52 6.92
N ARG A 235 -3.30 -1.59 6.25
CA ARG A 235 -2.48 -1.92 5.09
C ARG A 235 -1.24 -2.70 5.51
N LEU A 236 -0.62 -3.38 4.55
CA LEU A 236 0.70 -3.97 4.75
C LEU A 236 1.71 -2.88 5.10
N ASP A 237 2.54 -3.17 6.07
CA ASP A 237 3.68 -2.32 6.44
C ASP A 237 4.99 -3.11 6.44
N ALA A 238 6.09 -2.42 6.59
CA ALA A 238 7.42 -3.01 6.60
C ALA A 238 7.57 -4.11 7.68
N THR A 239 6.86 -3.98 8.79
CA THR A 239 6.88 -4.95 9.90
C THR A 239 6.22 -6.27 9.51
N ILE A 240 4.97 -6.22 8.99
CA ILE A 240 4.25 -7.43 8.57
C ILE A 240 4.97 -8.10 7.40
N ILE A 241 5.51 -7.33 6.46
CA ILE A 241 6.30 -7.85 5.34
C ILE A 241 7.53 -8.60 5.85
N ALA A 242 8.31 -8.01 6.76
CA ALA A 242 9.51 -8.64 7.33
C ALA A 242 9.18 -9.92 8.12
N LEU A 243 8.10 -9.91 8.91
CA LEU A 243 7.62 -11.10 9.63
C LEU A 243 7.18 -12.20 8.68
N THR A 244 6.46 -11.85 7.61
CA THR A 244 6.01 -12.78 6.57
C THR A 244 7.20 -13.42 5.86
N ILE A 245 8.18 -12.62 5.42
CA ILE A 245 9.42 -13.12 4.80
C ILE A 245 10.14 -14.08 5.75
N ARG A 246 10.26 -13.72 7.02
CA ARG A 246 10.90 -14.59 8.01
C ARG A 246 10.19 -15.94 8.16
N VAL A 247 8.86 -15.95 8.26
CA VAL A 247 8.07 -17.18 8.35
C VAL A 247 8.25 -18.05 7.09
N VAL A 248 8.17 -17.46 5.91
CA VAL A 248 8.25 -18.18 4.63
C VAL A 248 9.67 -18.66 4.33
N THR A 249 10.70 -17.84 4.55
CA THR A 249 12.10 -18.17 4.23
C THR A 249 12.83 -18.88 5.37
N GLY A 250 12.33 -18.75 6.62
CA GLY A 250 12.99 -19.27 7.83
C GLY A 250 14.19 -18.45 8.28
N ARG A 251 14.44 -17.28 7.67
CA ARG A 251 15.60 -16.44 7.95
C ARG A 251 15.14 -15.02 8.27
N PRO A 252 15.79 -14.31 9.21
CA PRO A 252 15.47 -12.93 9.51
C PRO A 252 15.90 -12.00 8.38
N CYS A 253 15.13 -10.93 8.16
CA CYS A 253 15.53 -9.83 7.27
C CYS A 253 16.65 -8.99 7.93
N ARG A 254 17.67 -8.62 7.17
CA ARG A 254 18.73 -7.71 7.61
C ARG A 254 18.29 -6.25 7.57
N TRP A 255 17.37 -5.92 6.68
CA TRP A 255 16.80 -4.59 6.49
C TRP A 255 15.29 -4.70 6.19
N THR A 256 14.59 -3.59 6.16
CA THR A 256 13.16 -3.52 5.87
C THR A 256 12.89 -2.57 4.70
N LEU A 257 11.74 -2.70 4.06
CA LEU A 257 11.32 -1.75 3.04
C LEU A 257 11.07 -0.37 3.67
N PRO A 258 11.35 0.73 2.95
CA PRO A 258 10.88 2.05 3.32
C PRO A 258 9.34 2.06 3.47
N ALA A 259 8.83 2.91 4.34
CA ALA A 259 7.40 2.91 4.69
C ALA A 259 6.48 3.23 3.50
N ASP A 260 6.93 4.12 2.61
CA ASP A 260 6.26 4.49 1.36
C ASP A 260 6.12 3.30 0.41
N VAL A 261 7.20 2.55 0.21
CA VAL A 261 7.20 1.33 -0.63
C VAL A 261 6.37 0.22 0.02
N ALA A 262 6.51 0.02 1.33
CA ALA A 262 5.80 -1.03 2.05
C ALA A 262 4.28 -0.83 2.02
N GLY A 263 3.79 0.42 2.07
CA GLY A 263 2.36 0.76 1.99
C GLY A 263 1.73 0.52 0.61
N GLU A 264 2.54 0.38 -0.44
CA GLU A 264 2.07 0.07 -1.81
C GLU A 264 2.04 -1.44 -2.11
N VAL A 265 2.72 -2.25 -1.30
CA VAL A 265 2.77 -3.71 -1.48
C VAL A 265 1.40 -4.34 -1.27
N GLY A 266 0.92 -5.08 -2.27
CA GLY A 266 -0.29 -5.88 -2.19
C GLY A 266 0.00 -7.33 -1.74
N LEU A 267 -1.06 -8.07 -1.39
CA LEU A 267 -0.92 -9.49 -1.04
C LEU A 267 -0.43 -10.33 -2.23
N ASP A 268 -0.79 -9.97 -3.45
CA ASP A 268 -0.32 -10.67 -4.65
C ASP A 268 1.17 -10.42 -4.92
N ASP A 269 1.67 -9.22 -4.60
CA ASP A 269 3.10 -8.92 -4.69
C ASP A 269 3.89 -9.83 -3.73
N LEU A 270 3.33 -10.13 -2.54
CA LEU A 270 3.93 -11.09 -1.61
C LEU A 270 3.95 -12.52 -2.17
N VAL A 271 2.91 -12.93 -2.91
CA VAL A 271 2.88 -14.26 -3.56
C VAL A 271 4.01 -14.40 -4.59
N ILE A 272 4.28 -13.33 -5.35
CA ILE A 272 5.29 -13.31 -6.41
C ILE A 272 6.70 -13.24 -5.81
N ALA A 273 6.89 -12.36 -4.84
CA ALA A 273 8.22 -12.01 -4.34
C ALA A 273 8.70 -12.92 -3.20
N VAL A 274 7.80 -13.31 -2.28
CA VAL A 274 8.18 -13.99 -1.04
C VAL A 274 8.03 -15.50 -1.19
N ARG A 275 9.15 -16.17 -1.43
CA ARG A 275 9.21 -17.61 -1.67
C ARG A 275 10.26 -18.25 -0.77
N SER A 276 10.05 -19.51 -0.40
CA SER A 276 10.96 -20.25 0.50
C SER A 276 12.30 -20.64 -0.14
N ASP A 277 12.38 -20.62 -1.48
CA ASP A 277 13.60 -20.86 -2.26
C ASP A 277 14.49 -19.61 -2.41
N ARG A 278 14.02 -18.45 -1.94
CA ARG A 278 14.76 -17.18 -1.96
C ARG A 278 15.31 -16.82 -0.58
N SER A 279 16.40 -16.07 -0.56
CA SER A 279 16.86 -15.40 0.65
C SER A 279 15.94 -14.21 1.01
N PRO A 280 15.93 -13.74 2.26
CA PRO A 280 15.16 -12.55 2.64
C PRO A 280 15.52 -11.30 1.81
N ASP A 281 16.81 -11.12 1.49
CA ASP A 281 17.28 -9.97 0.71
C ASP A 281 16.77 -10.06 -0.74
N GLU A 282 16.79 -11.24 -1.37
CA GLU A 282 16.19 -11.46 -2.69
C GLU A 282 14.67 -11.22 -2.70
N CYS A 283 13.95 -11.60 -1.64
CA CYS A 283 12.53 -11.31 -1.50
C CYS A 283 12.25 -9.80 -1.45
N LEU A 284 13.05 -9.06 -0.67
CA LEU A 284 12.93 -7.62 -0.54
C LEU A 284 13.32 -6.88 -1.84
N ASP A 285 14.36 -7.35 -2.53
CA ASP A 285 14.77 -6.79 -3.82
C ASP A 285 13.72 -7.04 -4.90
N GLU A 286 13.07 -8.21 -4.89
CA GLU A 286 11.98 -8.51 -5.82
C GLU A 286 10.74 -7.65 -5.53
N LEU A 287 10.37 -7.42 -4.26
CA LEU A 287 9.32 -6.47 -3.91
C LEU A 287 9.65 -5.07 -4.41
N ARG A 288 10.89 -4.61 -4.21
CA ARG A 288 11.34 -3.33 -4.77
C ARG A 288 11.27 -3.31 -6.30
N ARG A 289 11.64 -4.41 -6.97
CA ARG A 289 11.57 -4.53 -8.42
C ARG A 289 10.14 -4.42 -8.93
N LEU A 290 9.18 -5.10 -8.29
CA LEU A 290 7.77 -5.03 -8.66
C LEU A 290 7.21 -3.62 -8.53
N HIS A 291 7.66 -2.86 -7.52
CA HIS A 291 7.25 -1.47 -7.32
C HIS A 291 8.06 -0.49 -8.15
N ARG A 292 9.35 -0.76 -8.45
CA ARG A 292 10.13 0.02 -9.44
C ARG A 292 9.51 -0.05 -10.84
N GLY A 293 8.87 -1.15 -11.20
CA GLY A 293 8.13 -1.28 -12.48
C GLY A 293 6.92 -0.36 -12.59
N LYS A 294 6.27 -0.02 -11.46
CA LYS A 294 5.26 1.06 -11.39
C LYS A 294 5.92 2.43 -11.46
N ASP A 295 7.15 2.55 -11.00
CA ASP A 295 8.03 3.72 -11.07
C ASP A 295 8.73 3.94 -12.44
N LEU A 296 8.56 3.06 -13.43
CA LEU A 296 8.99 3.33 -14.81
C LEU A 296 8.29 4.56 -15.44
N ARG A 297 7.33 5.14 -14.72
CA ARG A 297 6.80 6.47 -14.97
C ARG A 297 7.45 7.57 -14.13
N LYS A 298 8.43 7.27 -13.25
CA LYS A 298 9.23 8.32 -12.62
C LYS A 298 10.20 8.89 -13.65
N PRO A 299 10.21 10.20 -13.86
CA PRO A 299 11.28 10.82 -14.62
C PRO A 299 12.61 10.47 -13.93
N SER A 300 13.54 10.01 -14.72
CA SER A 300 14.92 9.76 -14.29
C SER A 300 15.53 11.05 -13.75
N ARG A 301 15.74 11.12 -12.47
CA ARG A 301 16.20 12.15 -11.54
C ARG A 301 15.04 12.79 -10.78
N ASP A 302 15.15 12.71 -9.46
CA ASP A 302 14.33 13.47 -8.52
C ASP A 302 14.62 14.97 -8.73
N LEU A 303 13.83 15.61 -9.63
CA LEU A 303 13.87 17.05 -9.80
C LEU A 303 13.30 17.67 -8.52
N SER A 304 14.03 18.62 -7.95
CA SER A 304 13.46 19.48 -6.91
C SER A 304 12.58 20.56 -7.53
N LEU A 305 11.72 21.17 -6.71
CA LEU A 305 10.88 22.28 -7.18
C LEU A 305 11.71 23.46 -7.72
N ASP A 306 12.94 23.67 -7.19
CA ASP A 306 13.87 24.70 -7.65
C ASP A 306 14.51 24.38 -9.01
N GLN A 307 14.46 23.12 -9.43
CA GLN A 307 14.97 22.68 -10.74
C GLN A 307 13.88 22.65 -11.82
N LEU A 308 12.63 22.96 -11.44
CA LEU A 308 11.50 23.09 -12.35
C LEU A 308 11.35 24.56 -12.74
N HIS A 309 11.76 24.88 -13.96
CA HIS A 309 11.67 26.23 -14.53
C HIS A 309 10.44 26.37 -15.43
N GLY A 310 10.00 27.58 -15.72
CA GLY A 310 8.84 27.87 -16.57
C GLY A 310 7.48 27.65 -15.91
N LEU A 311 7.42 27.66 -14.57
CA LEU A 311 6.17 27.42 -13.84
C LEU A 311 5.33 28.67 -13.61
N GLY A 312 5.91 29.89 -13.70
CA GLY A 312 5.20 31.15 -13.48
C GLY A 312 4.36 31.16 -12.19
N GLU A 313 3.06 31.46 -12.32
CA GLU A 313 2.12 31.54 -11.17
C GLU A 313 1.96 30.20 -10.43
N ALA A 314 2.17 29.05 -11.09
CA ALA A 314 2.11 27.75 -10.42
C ALA A 314 3.22 27.59 -9.37
N ARG A 315 4.39 28.21 -9.58
CA ARG A 315 5.47 28.23 -8.60
C ARG A 315 5.09 29.05 -7.36
N ILE A 316 4.50 30.23 -7.58
CA ILE A 316 4.04 31.12 -6.49
C ILE A 316 3.01 30.39 -5.61
N TRP A 317 2.05 29.73 -6.25
CA TRP A 317 1.07 28.91 -5.53
C TRP A 317 1.72 27.77 -4.75
N ALA A 318 2.70 27.08 -5.34
CA ALA A 318 3.38 25.97 -4.70
C ALA A 318 4.13 26.39 -3.44
N ASP A 319 4.88 27.50 -3.52
CA ASP A 319 5.65 28.01 -2.37
C ASP A 319 4.72 28.45 -1.24
N ALA A 320 3.62 29.14 -1.55
CA ALA A 320 2.61 29.53 -0.57
C ALA A 320 1.95 28.31 0.09
N THR A 321 1.54 27.32 -0.71
CA THR A 321 0.87 26.10 -0.20
C THR A 321 1.84 25.25 0.64
N LEU A 322 3.13 25.18 0.29
CA LEU A 322 4.13 24.49 1.12
C LEU A 322 4.31 25.17 2.47
N ALA A 323 4.28 26.51 2.52
CA ALA A 323 4.32 27.27 3.76
C ALA A 323 3.05 26.99 4.62
N ASP A 324 1.88 27.01 3.99
CA ASP A 324 0.61 26.67 4.65
C ASP A 324 0.61 25.23 5.21
N LEU A 325 1.07 24.25 4.44
CA LEU A 325 1.19 22.85 4.87
C LEU A 325 2.13 22.71 6.07
N THR A 326 3.21 23.47 6.09
CA THR A 326 4.14 23.50 7.23
C THR A 326 3.49 24.08 8.47
N ALA A 327 2.77 25.18 8.32
CA ALA A 327 2.03 25.84 9.41
C ALA A 327 0.88 24.96 9.92
N TRP A 328 0.17 24.25 9.04
CA TRP A 328 -0.86 23.28 9.43
C TRP A 328 -0.25 22.09 10.20
N LYS A 329 0.83 21.48 9.70
CA LYS A 329 1.52 20.37 10.38
C LYS A 329 2.03 20.77 11.78
N SER A 330 2.39 22.03 11.99
CA SER A 330 2.78 22.56 13.31
C SER A 330 1.58 22.98 14.19
N GLY A 331 0.35 22.90 13.69
CA GLY A 331 -0.85 23.32 14.39
C GLY A 331 -1.06 24.83 14.46
N THR A 332 -0.29 25.63 13.69
CA THR A 332 -0.37 27.10 13.70
C THR A 332 -1.61 27.62 12.98
N ILE A 333 -2.05 26.92 11.92
CA ILE A 333 -3.27 27.25 11.17
C ILE A 333 -4.19 26.02 11.06
N PRO A 334 -5.52 26.23 11.00
CA PRO A 334 -6.46 25.13 10.71
C PRO A 334 -6.40 24.75 9.24
N TRP A 335 -6.82 23.52 8.89
CA TRP A 335 -6.87 23.06 7.49
C TRP A 335 -7.71 23.97 6.58
N SER A 336 -8.77 24.55 7.11
CA SER A 336 -9.63 25.47 6.34
C SER A 336 -8.94 26.76 5.85
N ALA A 337 -7.76 27.08 6.39
CA ALA A 337 -6.95 28.21 5.95
C ALA A 337 -5.94 27.82 4.83
N VAL A 338 -5.73 26.53 4.58
CA VAL A 338 -4.81 26.03 3.56
C VAL A 338 -5.46 26.12 2.18
N GLN A 339 -4.77 26.76 1.24
CA GLN A 339 -5.21 26.76 -0.16
C GLN A 339 -4.85 25.44 -0.85
N ASN A 340 -5.65 24.41 -0.63
CA ASN A 340 -5.35 23.03 -0.97
C ASN A 340 -5.80 22.58 -2.38
N SER A 341 -6.02 23.52 -3.33
CA SER A 341 -6.42 23.14 -4.69
C SER A 341 -5.98 24.14 -5.74
N ILE A 342 -5.65 23.64 -6.94
CA ILE A 342 -5.24 24.42 -8.11
C ILE A 342 -5.62 23.71 -9.41
N CYS A 343 -5.89 24.47 -10.48
CA CYS A 343 -5.92 23.96 -11.85
C CYS A 343 -4.73 24.53 -12.63
N VAL A 344 -3.92 23.67 -13.20
CA VAL A 344 -2.76 24.03 -14.03
C VAL A 344 -3.10 23.81 -15.49
N VAL A 345 -3.10 24.90 -16.27
CA VAL A 345 -3.44 24.92 -17.69
C VAL A 345 -2.17 25.19 -18.51
N GLY A 346 -1.97 24.50 -19.63
CA GLY A 346 -0.86 24.82 -20.53
C GLY A 346 -0.73 23.80 -21.67
N PRO A 347 0.09 24.10 -22.69
CA PRO A 347 0.35 23.18 -23.79
C PRO A 347 0.86 21.81 -23.33
N PRO A 348 0.68 20.75 -24.13
CA PRO A 348 1.29 19.47 -23.84
C PRO A 348 2.83 19.59 -23.76
N GLY A 349 3.46 18.85 -22.85
CA GLY A 349 4.91 18.90 -22.67
C GLY A 349 5.46 20.03 -21.80
N THR A 350 4.64 20.92 -21.25
CA THR A 350 5.08 22.02 -20.35
C THR A 350 5.34 21.60 -18.90
N GLY A 351 5.19 20.32 -18.56
CA GLY A 351 5.58 19.81 -17.24
C GLY A 351 4.47 19.84 -16.18
N LYS A 352 3.19 20.02 -16.53
CA LYS A 352 2.06 20.06 -15.59
C LYS A 352 2.00 18.88 -14.63
N THR A 353 2.03 17.65 -15.16
CA THR A 353 2.02 16.42 -14.36
C THR A 353 3.30 16.28 -13.52
N THR A 354 4.45 16.71 -14.08
CA THR A 354 5.74 16.74 -13.38
C THR A 354 5.70 17.70 -12.20
N PHE A 355 5.07 18.87 -12.36
CA PHE A 355 4.85 19.84 -11.29
C PHE A 355 4.12 19.20 -10.09
N GLY A 356 3.00 18.51 -10.33
CA GLY A 356 2.27 17.84 -9.24
C GLY A 356 3.09 16.79 -8.49
N ARG A 357 3.91 16.03 -9.19
CA ARG A 357 4.81 15.04 -8.57
C ARG A 357 5.91 15.69 -7.73
N VAL A 358 6.55 16.71 -8.29
CA VAL A 358 7.63 17.43 -7.61
C VAL A 358 7.11 18.21 -6.40
N PHE A 359 5.91 18.78 -6.53
CA PHE A 359 5.23 19.43 -5.40
C PHE A 359 4.97 18.42 -4.26
N GLY A 360 4.45 17.23 -4.56
CA GLY A 360 4.23 16.19 -3.56
C GLY A 360 5.51 15.77 -2.85
N ALA A 361 6.61 15.61 -3.61
CA ALA A 361 7.92 15.31 -3.03
C ALA A 361 8.42 16.45 -2.11
N ALA A 362 8.25 17.71 -2.53
CA ALA A 362 8.62 18.88 -1.72
C ALA A 362 7.75 19.01 -0.45
N ALA A 363 6.46 18.65 -0.53
CA ALA A 363 5.54 18.61 0.61
C ALA A 363 5.80 17.43 1.57
N GLY A 364 6.60 16.44 1.15
CA GLY A 364 6.79 15.19 1.90
C GLY A 364 5.51 14.35 1.98
N LEU A 365 4.66 14.41 0.94
CA LEU A 365 3.38 13.73 0.87
C LEU A 365 3.38 12.71 -0.30
N PRO A 366 2.71 11.55 -0.15
CA PRO A 366 2.52 10.63 -1.26
C PRO A 366 1.69 11.27 -2.37
N VAL A 367 1.98 10.90 -3.62
CA VAL A 367 1.31 11.46 -4.81
C VAL A 367 0.46 10.38 -5.48
N HIS A 368 -0.83 10.67 -5.63
CA HIS A 368 -1.76 9.85 -6.40
C HIS A 368 -2.00 10.49 -7.77
N LEU A 369 -1.74 9.73 -8.83
CA LEU A 369 -2.01 10.16 -10.21
C LEU A 369 -3.32 9.54 -10.67
N CYS A 370 -4.27 10.37 -11.01
CA CYS A 370 -5.60 9.98 -11.46
C CYS A 370 -5.86 10.48 -12.88
N THR A 371 -6.50 9.65 -13.69
CA THR A 371 -7.03 10.03 -15.01
C THR A 371 -8.37 9.34 -15.26
N LEU A 372 -9.25 9.92 -16.04
CA LEU A 372 -10.51 9.26 -16.44
C LEU A 372 -10.23 7.92 -17.13
N ALA A 373 -9.20 7.87 -17.97
CA ALA A 373 -8.80 6.65 -18.68
C ALA A 373 -8.41 5.51 -17.73
N THR A 374 -7.76 5.80 -16.61
CA THR A 374 -7.40 4.79 -15.60
C THR A 374 -8.64 4.15 -15.00
N TRP A 375 -9.67 4.93 -14.68
CA TRP A 375 -10.91 4.43 -14.12
C TRP A 375 -11.79 3.70 -15.15
N GLN A 376 -11.76 4.14 -16.42
CA GLN A 376 -12.42 3.41 -17.52
C GLN A 376 -11.81 2.05 -17.80
N GLY A 377 -10.49 1.94 -17.70
CA GLY A 377 -9.73 0.69 -17.94
C GLY A 377 -9.82 -0.34 -16.82
N SER A 378 -10.38 -0.01 -15.65
CA SER A 378 -10.45 -0.93 -14.50
C SER A 378 -11.65 -1.91 -14.52
N GLY A 379 -12.24 -2.18 -15.69
CA GLY A 379 -13.33 -3.16 -15.85
C GLY A 379 -13.80 -3.27 -17.30
N GLU A 380 -14.94 -3.89 -17.52
CA GLU A 380 -15.50 -4.12 -18.88
C GLU A 380 -16.07 -2.85 -19.57
N GLY A 381 -15.64 -1.64 -19.15
CA GLY A 381 -16.06 -0.37 -19.77
C GLY A 381 -17.47 0.11 -19.40
N HIS A 382 -18.17 -0.57 -18.51
CA HIS A 382 -19.50 -0.15 -18.07
C HIS A 382 -19.44 0.98 -17.04
N LEU A 383 -20.38 1.92 -17.11
CA LEU A 383 -20.50 3.07 -16.20
C LEU A 383 -20.35 2.71 -14.71
N GLY A 384 -21.01 1.64 -14.28
CA GLY A 384 -20.96 1.20 -12.89
C GLY A 384 -19.56 0.76 -12.43
N HIS A 385 -18.72 0.24 -13.32
CA HIS A 385 -17.32 -0.12 -13.02
C HIS A 385 -16.46 1.13 -12.88
N LEU A 386 -16.60 2.09 -13.79
CA LEU A 386 -15.91 3.38 -13.72
C LEU A 386 -16.22 4.12 -12.43
N LEU A 387 -17.50 4.30 -12.11
CA LEU A 387 -17.94 5.02 -10.90
C LEU A 387 -17.43 4.33 -9.62
N ARG A 388 -17.42 3.00 -9.59
CA ARG A 388 -16.89 2.22 -8.46
C ARG A 388 -15.39 2.38 -8.34
N ALA A 389 -14.63 2.29 -9.44
CA ALA A 389 -13.19 2.44 -9.44
C ALA A 389 -12.78 3.84 -8.97
N MET A 390 -13.44 4.87 -9.45
CA MET A 390 -13.24 6.25 -9.02
C MET A 390 -13.52 6.43 -7.52
N ALA A 391 -14.66 5.95 -7.03
CA ALA A 391 -15.00 6.03 -5.61
C ALA A 391 -14.01 5.27 -4.72
N GLN A 392 -13.52 4.10 -5.15
CA GLN A 392 -12.51 3.33 -4.42
C GLN A 392 -11.17 4.06 -4.37
N ASP A 393 -10.73 4.67 -5.46
CA ASP A 393 -9.48 5.44 -5.46
C ASP A 393 -9.58 6.67 -4.57
N PHE A 394 -10.67 7.42 -4.63
CA PHE A 394 -10.88 8.56 -3.74
C PHE A 394 -11.04 8.15 -2.26
N ALA A 395 -11.62 6.98 -1.97
CA ALA A 395 -11.65 6.44 -0.61
C ALA A 395 -10.24 6.12 -0.09
N LYS A 396 -9.36 5.55 -0.93
CA LYS A 396 -7.94 5.33 -0.60
C LYS A 396 -7.20 6.65 -0.37
N ILE A 397 -7.40 7.63 -1.25
CA ILE A 397 -6.81 8.96 -1.17
C ILE A 397 -7.17 9.61 0.17
N ARG A 398 -8.42 9.60 0.57
CA ARG A 398 -8.91 10.20 1.82
C ARG A 398 -8.45 9.49 3.09
N SER A 399 -7.78 8.35 2.99
CA SER A 399 -7.32 7.60 4.16
C SER A 399 -6.04 8.14 4.82
N ALA A 400 -5.29 9.03 4.14
CA ALA A 400 -4.07 9.64 4.67
C ALA A 400 -3.75 10.94 3.92
N PRO A 401 -3.01 11.88 4.55
CA PRO A 401 -2.54 13.09 3.87
C PRO A 401 -1.79 12.76 2.58
N SER A 402 -2.18 13.40 1.47
CA SER A 402 -1.60 13.11 0.15
C SER A 402 -1.83 14.24 -0.86
N VAL A 403 -1.07 14.22 -1.96
CA VAL A 403 -1.28 15.08 -3.12
C VAL A 403 -1.95 14.25 -4.22
N VAL A 404 -3.05 14.75 -4.74
CA VAL A 404 -3.80 14.13 -5.83
C VAL A 404 -3.61 14.94 -7.10
N VAL A 405 -2.98 14.35 -8.08
CA VAL A 405 -2.82 14.96 -9.41
C VAL A 405 -3.85 14.32 -10.35
N ILE A 406 -4.80 15.12 -10.80
CA ILE A 406 -5.82 14.67 -11.75
C ILE A 406 -5.43 15.23 -13.12
N ASP A 407 -4.90 14.34 -13.94
CA ASP A 407 -4.42 14.70 -15.27
C ASP A 407 -5.54 14.58 -16.32
N GLU A 408 -5.44 15.39 -17.38
CA GLU A 408 -6.41 15.44 -18.48
C GLU A 408 -7.84 15.65 -18.01
N ILE A 409 -8.07 16.65 -17.10
CA ILE A 409 -9.44 16.95 -16.63
C ILE A 409 -10.37 17.41 -17.74
N ASP A 410 -9.85 17.82 -18.89
CA ASP A 410 -10.62 18.12 -20.11
C ASP A 410 -11.27 16.89 -20.75
N SER A 411 -10.88 15.68 -20.32
CA SER A 411 -11.61 14.44 -20.65
C SER A 411 -12.96 14.34 -19.93
N PHE A 412 -13.16 15.08 -18.83
CA PHE A 412 -14.48 15.31 -18.21
C PHE A 412 -15.19 16.46 -18.96
N ALA A 413 -15.71 16.14 -20.14
CA ALA A 413 -16.27 17.10 -21.05
C ALA A 413 -17.42 17.94 -20.45
N ASP A 414 -17.57 19.17 -20.94
CA ASP A 414 -18.70 20.04 -20.57
C ASP A 414 -20.04 19.37 -20.88
N ARG A 415 -20.83 19.12 -19.83
CA ARG A 415 -22.19 18.54 -19.91
C ARG A 415 -23.15 19.33 -20.81
N GLY A 416 -22.89 20.63 -21.02
CA GLY A 416 -23.68 21.50 -21.86
C GLY A 416 -23.44 21.30 -23.35
N SER A 417 -22.25 20.84 -23.74
CA SER A 417 -21.82 20.73 -25.14
C SER A 417 -22.19 19.41 -25.83
N ILE A 418 -22.64 18.38 -25.08
CA ILE A 418 -22.83 17.02 -25.59
C ILE A 418 -24.21 16.81 -26.19
N LYS A 419 -24.26 16.28 -27.44
CA LYS A 419 -25.47 15.95 -28.18
C LYS A 419 -25.91 14.49 -27.98
N HIS A 420 -27.14 14.34 -27.54
CA HIS A 420 -28.15 13.28 -27.52
C HIS A 420 -27.82 11.82 -27.13
N SER A 421 -26.78 11.10 -27.53
CA SER A 421 -26.73 9.64 -27.29
C SER A 421 -25.92 9.19 -26.07
N HIS A 422 -25.05 10.06 -25.54
CA HIS A 422 -24.19 9.74 -24.39
C HIS A 422 -24.27 10.77 -23.26
N LYS A 423 -25.26 11.68 -23.32
CA LYS A 423 -25.36 12.78 -22.36
C LYS A 423 -25.56 12.32 -20.94
N ASP A 424 -26.43 11.33 -20.71
CA ASP A 424 -26.74 10.84 -19.38
C ASP A 424 -25.50 10.15 -18.76
N TYR A 425 -24.75 9.40 -19.55
CA TYR A 425 -23.48 8.80 -19.12
C TYR A 425 -22.48 9.85 -18.63
N VAL A 426 -22.22 10.87 -19.43
CA VAL A 426 -21.24 11.92 -19.09
C VAL A 426 -21.71 12.74 -17.91
N VAL A 427 -23.00 13.07 -17.83
CA VAL A 427 -23.60 13.78 -16.69
C VAL A 427 -23.40 12.98 -15.38
N GLU A 428 -23.63 11.67 -15.38
CA GLU A 428 -23.42 10.84 -14.20
C GLU A 428 -21.95 10.78 -13.80
N VAL A 429 -21.03 10.59 -14.75
CA VAL A 429 -19.57 10.55 -14.48
C VAL A 429 -19.10 11.87 -13.90
N VAL A 430 -19.46 13.01 -14.50
CA VAL A 430 -19.04 14.32 -14.01
C VAL A 430 -19.64 14.62 -12.64
N ASN A 431 -20.92 14.30 -12.41
CA ASN A 431 -21.54 14.50 -11.09
C ASN A 431 -20.89 13.67 -10.00
N ALA A 432 -20.59 12.39 -10.27
CA ALA A 432 -19.88 11.53 -9.34
C ALA A 432 -18.47 12.08 -9.05
N PHE A 433 -17.74 12.50 -10.08
CA PHE A 433 -16.41 13.10 -9.93
C PHE A 433 -16.44 14.38 -9.08
N LEU A 434 -17.41 15.27 -9.33
CA LEU A 434 -17.60 16.47 -8.52
C LEU A 434 -17.84 16.15 -7.04
N THR A 435 -18.63 15.12 -6.76
CA THR A 435 -18.90 14.66 -5.38
C THR A 435 -17.62 14.18 -4.70
N GLU A 436 -16.81 13.38 -5.40
CA GLU A 436 -15.54 12.87 -4.86
C GLU A 436 -14.50 13.99 -4.64
N VAL A 437 -14.42 14.95 -5.57
CA VAL A 437 -13.56 16.14 -5.45
C VAL A 437 -13.95 16.99 -4.25
N ASP A 438 -15.25 17.28 -4.06
CA ASP A 438 -15.75 18.07 -2.95
C ASP A 438 -15.45 17.36 -1.59
N ALA A 439 -15.62 16.04 -1.53
CA ALA A 439 -15.28 15.25 -0.35
C ALA A 439 -13.77 15.24 -0.07
N ALA A 440 -12.93 15.05 -1.10
CA ALA A 440 -11.49 15.04 -0.96
C ALA A 440 -10.95 16.42 -0.52
N LYS A 441 -11.46 17.50 -1.09
CA LYS A 441 -11.07 18.86 -0.71
C LYS A 441 -11.37 19.19 0.75
N SER A 442 -12.46 18.66 1.27
CA SER A 442 -12.87 18.84 2.67
C SER A 442 -12.09 17.96 3.64
N THR A 443 -11.32 17.00 3.14
CA THR A 443 -10.53 16.08 3.98
C THR A 443 -9.19 16.72 4.35
N GLU A 444 -8.84 16.72 5.63
CA GLU A 444 -7.57 17.27 6.10
C GLU A 444 -6.36 16.57 5.49
N GLY A 445 -5.38 17.36 5.06
CA GLY A 445 -4.13 16.88 4.48
C GLY A 445 -4.19 16.53 3.00
N ILE A 446 -5.34 16.69 2.32
CA ILE A 446 -5.48 16.40 0.89
C ILE A 446 -5.28 17.66 0.04
N VAL A 447 -4.28 17.64 -0.84
CA VAL A 447 -4.03 18.70 -1.82
C VAL A 447 -4.42 18.20 -3.21
N LEU A 448 -5.21 18.98 -3.94
CA LEU A 448 -5.73 18.65 -5.27
C LEU A 448 -5.06 19.49 -6.36
N ILE A 449 -4.46 18.86 -7.35
CA ILE A 449 -3.83 19.51 -8.50
C ILE A 449 -4.47 18.95 -9.76
N ALA A 450 -5.27 19.75 -10.45
CA ALA A 450 -5.82 19.41 -11.75
C ALA A 450 -4.90 19.88 -12.87
N CYS A 451 -4.74 19.07 -13.92
CA CYS A 451 -3.97 19.41 -15.10
C CYS A 451 -4.86 19.33 -16.35
N THR A 452 -4.76 20.35 -17.22
CA THR A 452 -5.46 20.35 -18.51
C THR A 452 -4.64 21.06 -19.59
N ASN A 453 -4.90 20.69 -20.82
CA ASN A 453 -4.35 21.39 -21.97
C ASN A 453 -5.22 22.57 -22.41
N ASP A 454 -6.55 22.50 -22.19
CA ASP A 454 -7.50 23.53 -22.55
C ASP A 454 -8.66 23.60 -21.53
N GLU A 455 -8.69 24.64 -20.73
CA GLU A 455 -9.72 24.88 -19.72
C GLU A 455 -11.14 25.01 -20.26
N ARG A 456 -11.27 25.45 -21.54
CA ARG A 456 -12.57 25.63 -22.20
C ARG A 456 -13.27 24.31 -22.50
N ARG A 457 -12.53 23.20 -22.49
CA ARG A 457 -13.05 21.84 -22.67
C ARG A 457 -13.51 21.20 -21.38
N CYS A 458 -13.11 21.77 -20.24
CA CYS A 458 -13.51 21.28 -18.94
C CYS A 458 -14.94 21.67 -18.60
N ASP A 459 -15.67 20.83 -17.87
CA ASP A 459 -16.94 21.24 -17.28
C ASP A 459 -16.73 22.46 -16.37
N PRO A 460 -17.46 23.56 -16.57
CA PRO A 460 -17.27 24.80 -15.79
C PRO A 460 -17.41 24.60 -14.28
N ALA A 461 -18.16 23.59 -13.84
CA ALA A 461 -18.32 23.28 -12.42
C ALA A 461 -17.02 22.83 -11.75
N LEU A 462 -16.06 22.28 -12.50
CA LEU A 462 -14.76 21.87 -11.98
C LEU A 462 -13.87 23.06 -11.61
N LEU A 463 -13.96 24.14 -12.37
CA LEU A 463 -13.09 25.31 -12.24
C LEU A 463 -13.69 26.42 -11.34
N ARG A 464 -14.87 26.18 -10.75
CA ARG A 464 -15.49 27.17 -9.84
C ARG A 464 -14.73 27.27 -8.53
N ALA A 465 -14.87 28.44 -7.88
CA ALA A 465 -14.43 28.66 -6.51
C ALA A 465 -14.96 27.51 -5.60
N GLY A 466 -14.09 26.97 -4.78
CA GLY A 466 -14.42 25.79 -3.95
C GLY A 466 -13.97 24.45 -4.54
N ARG A 467 -13.49 24.38 -5.78
CA ARG A 467 -12.93 23.17 -6.43
C ARG A 467 -11.53 23.44 -6.93
N PHE A 468 -11.25 23.24 -8.23
CA PHE A 468 -9.93 23.51 -8.79
C PHE A 468 -9.73 25.01 -9.09
N ASN A 469 -9.51 25.76 -8.03
CA ASN A 469 -9.28 27.20 -8.07
C ASN A 469 -8.15 27.57 -7.10
N PRO A 470 -7.15 28.40 -7.52
CA PRO A 470 -7.09 29.19 -8.74
C PRO A 470 -6.79 28.37 -10.00
N VAL A 471 -7.10 28.95 -11.17
CA VAL A 471 -6.68 28.47 -12.49
C VAL A 471 -5.44 29.25 -12.88
N VAL A 472 -4.30 28.56 -13.02
CA VAL A 472 -3.01 29.17 -13.39
C VAL A 472 -2.52 28.60 -14.70
N ARG A 473 -1.77 29.42 -15.46
CA ARG A 473 -1.27 29.04 -16.78
C ARG A 473 0.23 28.88 -16.80
N ILE A 474 0.69 27.72 -17.29
CA ILE A 474 2.07 27.46 -17.63
C ILE A 474 2.23 27.68 -19.14
N GLY A 475 2.98 28.69 -19.52
CA GLY A 475 3.29 29.01 -20.90
C GLY A 475 4.44 28.17 -21.48
N LEU A 476 4.88 28.55 -22.67
CA LEU A 476 6.17 28.11 -23.19
C LEU A 476 7.28 28.85 -22.43
N PRO A 477 8.40 28.20 -22.14
CA PRO A 477 9.51 28.82 -21.43
C PRO A 477 10.18 29.91 -22.29
N ASP A 478 10.67 30.94 -21.64
CA ASP A 478 11.51 31.97 -22.27
C ASP A 478 12.97 31.48 -22.44
N VAL A 479 13.83 32.34 -23.02
CA VAL A 479 15.23 31.98 -23.31
C VAL A 479 16.00 31.60 -22.04
N ASP A 480 15.84 32.40 -20.98
CA ASP A 480 16.55 32.16 -19.70
C ASP A 480 16.06 30.84 -19.04
N GLU A 481 14.77 30.59 -19.08
CA GLU A 481 14.16 29.35 -18.58
C GLU A 481 14.60 28.13 -19.40
N LEU A 482 14.70 28.26 -20.74
CA LEU A 482 15.21 27.23 -21.64
C LEU A 482 16.68 26.88 -21.31
N GLU A 483 17.53 27.89 -21.10
CA GLU A 483 18.90 27.66 -20.69
C GLU A 483 18.98 26.91 -19.35
N LEU A 484 18.22 27.35 -18.35
CA LEU A 484 18.16 26.69 -17.05
C LEU A 484 17.65 25.26 -17.16
N MET A 485 16.62 24.99 -17.95
CA MET A 485 16.11 23.65 -18.23
C MET A 485 17.18 22.77 -18.87
N MET A 486 17.94 23.26 -19.84
CA MET A 486 19.06 22.56 -20.46
C MET A 486 20.13 22.24 -19.42
N ARG A 487 20.52 23.21 -18.60
CA ARG A 487 21.52 23.03 -17.51
C ARG A 487 21.11 21.90 -16.56
N VAL A 488 19.87 21.90 -16.11
CA VAL A 488 19.35 20.84 -15.23
C VAL A 488 19.43 19.47 -15.89
N ARG A 489 19.05 19.36 -17.18
CA ARG A 489 19.07 18.10 -17.93
C ARG A 489 20.48 17.62 -18.29
N LEU A 490 21.39 18.52 -18.57
CA LEU A 490 22.81 18.23 -18.80
C LEU A 490 23.48 17.71 -17.52
N GLY A 491 23.14 18.27 -16.37
CA GLY A 491 23.70 17.89 -15.08
C GLY A 491 25.17 18.26 -14.98
N GLY A 492 26.08 17.27 -15.03
CA GLY A 492 27.54 17.50 -14.99
C GLY A 492 28.19 17.79 -16.34
N ASP A 493 27.46 17.55 -17.43
CA ASP A 493 27.97 17.72 -18.79
C ASP A 493 27.95 19.23 -19.17
N LEU A 494 28.91 19.68 -19.96
CA LEU A 494 28.98 21.03 -20.51
C LEU A 494 28.89 22.18 -19.48
N LYS A 495 29.39 21.99 -18.27
CA LYS A 495 29.26 22.99 -17.19
C LYS A 495 29.82 24.39 -17.55
N ALA A 496 30.86 24.44 -18.35
CA ALA A 496 31.52 25.68 -18.74
C ALA A 496 31.09 26.22 -20.12
N ALA A 497 30.20 25.50 -20.82
CA ALA A 497 29.74 25.93 -22.14
C ALA A 497 28.68 27.03 -21.99
N ASP A 498 28.73 28.03 -22.86
CA ASP A 498 27.66 28.99 -23.04
C ASP A 498 26.51 28.29 -23.80
N LEU A 499 25.30 28.32 -23.24
CA LEU A 499 24.10 27.73 -23.84
C LEU A 499 23.14 28.80 -24.37
N GLY A 500 23.48 30.09 -24.29
CA GLY A 500 22.60 31.19 -24.70
C GLY A 500 22.15 31.07 -26.15
N ASP A 501 23.11 30.90 -27.09
CA ASP A 501 22.77 30.74 -28.51
C ASP A 501 21.87 29.49 -28.76
N VAL A 502 22.11 28.41 -28.02
CA VAL A 502 21.27 27.18 -28.13
C VAL A 502 19.87 27.41 -27.56
N ALA A 503 19.79 28.18 -26.47
CA ALA A 503 18.51 28.55 -25.87
C ALA A 503 17.67 29.48 -26.79
N GLU A 504 18.32 30.45 -27.46
CA GLU A 504 17.65 31.28 -28.47
C GLU A 504 17.11 30.47 -29.64
N LEU A 505 17.86 29.48 -30.13
CA LEU A 505 17.39 28.56 -31.19
C LEU A 505 16.27 27.63 -30.71
N ALA A 506 16.17 27.41 -29.41
CA ALA A 506 15.14 26.55 -28.80
C ALA A 506 13.85 27.30 -28.46
N VAL A 507 13.73 28.59 -28.74
CA VAL A 507 12.50 29.37 -28.51
C VAL A 507 11.30 28.69 -29.17
N GLY A 508 10.24 28.49 -28.42
CA GLY A 508 9.04 27.76 -28.84
C GLY A 508 9.03 26.26 -28.48
N MET A 509 10.14 25.74 -27.95
CA MET A 509 10.20 24.37 -27.43
C MET A 509 9.53 24.28 -26.06
N THR A 510 8.96 23.11 -25.78
CA THR A 510 8.45 22.74 -24.47
C THR A 510 9.55 22.09 -23.60
N GLY A 511 9.30 21.93 -22.30
CA GLY A 511 10.24 21.21 -21.42
C GLY A 511 10.50 19.76 -21.87
N ALA A 512 9.51 19.11 -22.49
CA ALA A 512 9.65 17.77 -23.08
C ALA A 512 10.57 17.78 -24.33
N ASP A 513 10.49 18.82 -25.15
CA ASP A 513 11.35 18.99 -26.32
C ASP A 513 12.80 19.23 -25.90
N VAL A 514 13.03 20.06 -24.88
CA VAL A 514 14.35 20.29 -24.29
C VAL A 514 14.94 18.99 -23.73
N GLU A 515 14.14 18.20 -23.04
CA GLU A 515 14.58 16.89 -22.53
C GLU A 515 15.00 15.96 -23.67
N LYS A 516 14.21 15.90 -24.72
CA LYS A 516 14.52 15.12 -25.93
C LYS A 516 15.80 15.60 -26.59
N LEU A 517 15.95 16.92 -26.79
CA LEU A 517 17.15 17.53 -27.37
C LEU A 517 18.42 17.12 -26.61
N VAL A 518 18.41 17.27 -25.29
CA VAL A 518 19.58 16.91 -24.46
C VAL A 518 19.85 15.40 -24.49
N ASN A 519 18.80 14.57 -24.46
CA ASN A 519 18.96 13.13 -24.51
C ASN A 519 19.50 12.65 -25.87
N ASP A 520 19.07 13.27 -26.98
CA ASP A 520 19.57 12.98 -28.31
C ASP A 520 21.05 13.42 -28.46
N ALA A 521 21.42 14.60 -27.95
CA ALA A 521 22.82 15.05 -27.92
C ALA A 521 23.71 14.10 -27.12
N LYS A 522 23.27 13.68 -25.92
CA LYS A 522 23.98 12.66 -25.10
C LYS A 522 24.12 11.33 -25.84
N ARG A 523 23.10 10.91 -26.57
CA ARG A 523 23.13 9.69 -27.39
C ARG A 523 24.16 9.80 -28.53
N LEU A 524 24.18 10.93 -29.25
CA LEU A 524 25.13 11.17 -30.33
C LEU A 524 26.59 11.18 -29.85
N ALA A 525 26.86 11.83 -28.70
CA ALA A 525 28.19 11.83 -28.08
C ALA A 525 28.65 10.42 -27.73
N ARG A 526 27.77 9.60 -27.13
CA ARG A 526 28.05 8.19 -26.82
C ARG A 526 28.33 7.34 -28.06
N LEU A 527 27.54 7.51 -29.12
CA LEU A 527 27.74 6.80 -30.38
C LEU A 527 29.06 7.18 -31.05
N ALA A 528 29.44 8.46 -30.96
CA ALA A 528 30.71 8.97 -31.47
C ALA A 528 31.89 8.64 -30.54
N LYS A 529 31.66 7.98 -29.40
CA LYS A 529 32.69 7.67 -28.37
C LYS A 529 33.50 8.89 -27.94
N ARG A 530 32.90 10.06 -27.86
CA ARG A 530 33.49 11.32 -27.43
C ARG A 530 32.67 11.99 -26.33
N PRO A 531 33.27 12.82 -25.46
CA PRO A 531 32.51 13.65 -24.56
C PRO A 531 31.59 14.61 -25.32
N MET A 532 30.55 15.12 -24.68
CA MET A 532 29.73 16.20 -25.24
C MET A 532 30.57 17.45 -25.42
N GLN A 533 30.43 18.09 -26.57
CA GLN A 533 31.08 19.34 -26.95
C GLN A 533 30.01 20.29 -27.47
#